data_345dcadae64b8e610ae193c73e532746
#
_entry.id   345dcadae64b8e610ae193c73e532746
#
_cell.length_a   1.000
_cell.length_b   1.000
_cell.length_c   1.000
_cell.angle_alpha   90.00
_cell.angle_beta   90.00
_cell.angle_gamma   90.00
#
_symmetry.space_group_name_H-M   'P 1'
#
loop_
_entity.id
_entity.type
_entity.pdbx_description
1 polymer ?
#
loop_
_entity_poly.entity_id
_entity_poly.type
_entity_poly.pdbx_seq_one_letter_code
_entity_poly.pdbx_strand_id
1 'polypeptide(L)'
;QGDELISVLATFPRIILSEINTHRMLSKNTSSSRAIPFNKMVDTIKNDPFIPIAWQKEHKGMQGSEYIKDIDHLKITIDDWLKARDNSIEQAERLSSGFEDELSETDDRIDKVTKQLCNRLLEPFMWTTMLITGPKSGWDNFFHLRCPQYETNSGKGFRSRKDALAAQLGVKDPGKDFVKESYEDDFNIEWFKANKGQAEIHMMALAECIWD
;
A
#
# COMPACT_ATOMS: atom_id res chain seq x y z
N GLN A 1 -9.77 35.07 3.34
CA GLN A 1 -10.36 33.83 2.77
C GLN A 1 -9.51 32.70 3.31
N GLY A 2 -10.12 31.76 4.07
CA GLY A 2 -9.40 30.58 4.58
C GLY A 2 -9.14 29.59 3.45
N ASP A 3 -8.07 28.77 3.60
CA ASP A 3 -7.78 27.65 2.70
C ASP A 3 -8.93 26.63 2.76
N GLU A 4 -9.27 26.06 1.62
CA GLU A 4 -10.20 24.96 1.54
C GLU A 4 -9.64 23.74 2.28
N LEU A 5 -10.44 23.16 3.18
CA LEU A 5 -10.07 21.98 3.95
C LEU A 5 -10.67 20.73 3.32
N ILE A 6 -9.83 19.81 2.88
CA ILE A 6 -10.23 18.57 2.21
C ILE A 6 -9.94 17.38 3.12
N SER A 7 -10.93 16.48 3.28
CA SER A 7 -10.80 15.23 4.03
C SER A 7 -11.04 14.04 3.14
N VAL A 8 -10.15 13.05 3.22
CA VAL A 8 -10.21 11.79 2.45
C VAL A 8 -10.09 10.61 3.40
N LEU A 9 -10.93 9.60 3.21
CA LEU A 9 -10.79 8.31 3.86
C LEU A 9 -10.12 7.35 2.86
N ALA A 10 -8.88 6.97 3.13
CA ALA A 10 -8.09 6.12 2.25
C ALA A 10 -7.74 4.78 2.89
N THR A 11 -7.83 3.70 2.12
CA THR A 11 -7.34 2.37 2.51
C THR A 11 -6.14 2.03 1.64
N PHE A 12 -5.04 1.65 2.27
CA PHE A 12 -3.76 1.40 1.61
C PHE A 12 -2.93 0.35 2.36
N PRO A 13 -1.88 -0.21 1.74
CA PRO A 13 -1.00 -1.17 2.40
C PRO A 13 -0.32 -0.58 3.63
N ARG A 14 -0.32 -1.31 4.73
CA ARG A 14 0.29 -0.85 5.99
C ARG A 14 1.78 -0.51 5.84
N ILE A 15 2.49 -1.14 4.92
CA ILE A 15 3.92 -0.94 4.69
C ILE A 15 4.29 0.50 4.36
N ILE A 16 3.39 1.27 3.69
CA ILE A 16 3.65 2.67 3.33
C ILE A 16 3.21 3.68 4.40
N LEU A 17 2.72 3.22 5.55
CA LEU A 17 2.22 4.10 6.62
C LEU A 17 3.30 5.08 7.13
N SER A 18 4.53 4.63 7.26
CA SER A 18 5.64 5.48 7.69
C SER A 18 5.91 6.61 6.71
N GLU A 19 5.81 6.32 5.41
CA GLU A 19 6.04 7.29 4.35
C GLU A 19 4.93 8.34 4.29
N ILE A 20 3.65 7.93 4.36
CA ILE A 20 2.55 8.89 4.38
C ILE A 20 2.61 9.80 5.62
N ASN A 21 3.16 9.30 6.74
CA ASN A 21 3.35 10.09 7.96
C ASN A 21 4.39 11.19 7.82
N THR A 22 5.25 11.16 6.81
CA THR A 22 6.22 12.25 6.54
C THR A 22 5.56 13.53 6.03
N HIS A 23 4.33 13.46 5.50
CA HIS A 23 3.57 14.62 5.00
C HIS A 23 2.95 15.43 6.15
N ARG A 24 3.73 16.36 6.72
CA ARG A 24 3.37 17.08 7.95
C ARG A 24 2.23 18.10 7.77
N MET A 25 1.97 18.56 6.55
CA MET A 25 0.86 19.48 6.25
C MET A 25 -0.51 18.81 6.30
N LEU A 26 -0.55 17.48 6.34
CA LEU A 26 -1.76 16.68 6.40
C LEU A 26 -1.93 16.14 7.82
N SER A 27 -3.09 16.35 8.43
CA SER A 27 -3.52 15.69 9.66
C SER A 27 -3.98 14.27 9.34
N LYS A 28 -3.58 13.31 10.16
CA LYS A 28 -3.81 11.88 9.89
C LYS A 28 -4.30 11.16 11.13
N ASN A 29 -5.34 10.36 10.96
CA ASN A 29 -5.87 9.48 11.99
C ASN A 29 -6.06 8.08 11.39
N THR A 30 -5.30 7.11 11.87
CA THR A 30 -5.30 5.75 11.35
C THR A 30 -5.76 4.74 12.40
N SER A 31 -6.39 3.67 11.96
CA SER A 31 -6.73 2.54 12.82
C SER A 31 -5.46 1.89 13.36
N SER A 32 -5.49 1.57 14.66
CA SER A 32 -4.34 0.94 15.32
C SER A 32 -4.45 -0.59 15.21
N SER A 33 -3.42 -1.23 14.66
CA SER A 33 -3.30 -2.70 14.64
C SER A 33 -3.41 -3.31 16.03
N ARG A 34 -2.93 -2.61 17.07
CA ARG A 34 -2.98 -3.06 18.46
C ARG A 34 -4.41 -3.16 19.03
N ALA A 35 -5.35 -2.41 18.47
CA ALA A 35 -6.74 -2.39 18.92
C ALA A 35 -7.56 -3.55 18.33
N ILE A 36 -7.15 -4.10 17.19
CA ILE A 36 -7.87 -5.15 16.48
C ILE A 36 -7.78 -6.46 17.28
N PRO A 37 -8.88 -7.20 17.50
CA PRO A 37 -8.82 -8.55 18.06
C PRO A 37 -7.93 -9.46 17.20
N PHE A 38 -7.10 -10.27 17.83
CA PHE A 38 -6.09 -11.09 17.15
C PHE A 38 -6.72 -12.00 16.08
N ASN A 39 -7.75 -12.76 16.40
CA ASN A 39 -8.41 -13.67 15.45
C ASN A 39 -8.96 -12.90 14.23
N LYS A 40 -9.57 -11.72 14.46
CA LYS A 40 -10.06 -10.87 13.36
C LYS A 40 -8.92 -10.38 12.47
N MET A 41 -7.75 -10.08 13.02
CA MET A 41 -6.56 -9.72 12.24
C MET A 41 -6.11 -10.88 11.37
N VAL A 42 -6.00 -12.08 11.95
CA VAL A 42 -5.62 -13.31 11.24
C VAL A 42 -6.61 -13.59 10.09
N ASP A 43 -7.91 -13.56 10.37
CA ASP A 43 -8.96 -13.80 9.37
C ASP A 43 -8.89 -12.79 8.22
N THR A 44 -8.69 -11.51 8.54
CA THR A 44 -8.56 -10.47 7.52
C THR A 44 -7.38 -10.74 6.60
N ILE A 45 -6.22 -11.08 7.17
CA ILE A 45 -4.98 -11.31 6.39
C ILE A 45 -5.03 -12.63 5.62
N LYS A 46 -5.72 -13.66 6.13
CA LYS A 46 -5.95 -14.91 5.38
C LYS A 46 -6.83 -14.68 4.16
N ASN A 47 -7.87 -13.85 4.29
CA ASN A 47 -8.87 -13.66 3.24
C ASN A 47 -8.50 -12.55 2.24
N ASP A 48 -7.83 -11.50 2.69
CA ASP A 48 -7.45 -10.33 1.88
C ASP A 48 -6.05 -9.82 2.26
N PRO A 49 -5.00 -10.61 1.99
CA PRO A 49 -3.63 -10.18 2.25
C PRO A 49 -3.21 -9.07 1.29
N PHE A 50 -2.46 -8.11 1.79
CA PHE A 50 -1.72 -7.24 0.89
C PHE A 50 -0.65 -8.02 0.14
N ILE A 51 -0.68 -7.92 -1.18
CA ILE A 51 0.35 -8.42 -2.10
C ILE A 51 0.89 -7.20 -2.85
N PRO A 52 2.22 -6.99 -2.92
CA PRO A 52 2.81 -5.90 -3.68
C PRO A 52 2.34 -5.89 -5.14
N ILE A 53 1.88 -4.73 -5.62
CA ILE A 53 1.39 -4.55 -6.99
C ILE A 53 2.52 -4.59 -8.02
N ALA A 54 3.76 -4.39 -7.59
CA ALA A 54 4.95 -4.50 -8.42
C ALA A 54 6.16 -4.89 -7.57
N TRP A 55 7.09 -5.61 -8.16
CA TRP A 55 8.27 -6.16 -7.52
C TRP A 55 9.53 -5.51 -8.12
N GLN A 56 10.09 -4.56 -7.37
CA GLN A 56 11.27 -3.84 -7.77
C GLN A 56 12.50 -4.76 -7.68
N LYS A 57 13.36 -4.71 -8.72
CA LYS A 57 14.63 -5.42 -8.69
C LYS A 57 15.61 -4.75 -7.73
N GLU A 58 16.60 -5.50 -7.26
CA GLU A 58 17.67 -4.96 -6.44
C GLU A 58 18.36 -3.77 -7.14
N HIS A 59 18.62 -2.71 -6.40
CA HIS A 59 19.28 -1.51 -6.90
C HIS A 59 20.04 -0.80 -5.78
N LYS A 60 20.98 0.06 -6.16
CA LYS A 60 21.69 0.93 -5.21
C LYS A 60 20.87 2.19 -4.94
N GLY A 61 20.67 2.52 -3.67
CA GLY A 61 19.92 3.72 -3.26
C GLY A 61 18.49 3.42 -2.85
N MET A 62 17.67 4.46 -2.72
CA MET A 62 16.30 4.37 -2.20
C MET A 62 15.25 4.15 -3.30
N GLN A 63 15.62 4.34 -4.56
CA GLN A 63 14.69 4.28 -5.69
C GLN A 63 15.33 3.52 -6.85
N GLY A 64 14.61 2.54 -7.37
CA GLY A 64 14.97 1.79 -8.56
C GLY A 64 13.93 1.99 -9.66
N SER A 65 14.34 1.77 -10.89
CA SER A 65 13.50 1.91 -12.08
C SER A 65 13.19 0.58 -12.77
N GLU A 66 13.77 -0.52 -12.25
CA GLU A 66 13.57 -1.83 -12.84
C GLU A 66 12.68 -2.71 -11.96
N TYR A 67 11.80 -3.46 -12.62
CA TYR A 67 10.83 -4.36 -11.98
C TYR A 67 10.91 -5.75 -12.59
N ILE A 68 10.53 -6.76 -11.81
CA ILE A 68 10.39 -8.14 -12.29
C ILE A 68 9.20 -8.15 -13.24
N LYS A 69 9.41 -8.58 -14.48
CA LYS A 69 8.39 -8.68 -15.54
C LYS A 69 8.17 -10.12 -16.01
N ASP A 70 9.12 -10.99 -15.75
CA ASP A 70 9.01 -12.41 -16.08
C ASP A 70 7.88 -13.04 -15.25
N ILE A 71 6.94 -13.70 -15.95
CA ILE A 71 5.72 -14.24 -15.32
C ILE A 71 6.03 -15.35 -14.33
N ASP A 72 7.01 -16.20 -14.63
CA ASP A 72 7.35 -17.32 -13.75
C ASP A 72 8.09 -16.81 -12.50
N HIS A 73 8.97 -15.83 -12.65
CA HIS A 73 9.60 -15.16 -11.52
C HIS A 73 8.56 -14.43 -10.66
N LEU A 74 7.57 -13.76 -11.26
CA LEU A 74 6.49 -13.10 -10.53
C LEU A 74 5.67 -14.10 -9.70
N LYS A 75 5.30 -15.24 -10.29
CA LYS A 75 4.58 -16.31 -9.56
C LYS A 75 5.36 -16.80 -8.36
N ILE A 76 6.65 -17.09 -8.53
CA ILE A 76 7.53 -17.54 -7.44
C ILE A 76 7.60 -16.46 -6.35
N THR A 77 7.78 -15.20 -6.72
CA THR A 77 7.91 -14.09 -5.78
C THR A 77 6.62 -13.87 -4.98
N ILE A 78 5.46 -13.96 -5.63
CA ILE A 78 4.15 -13.85 -4.97
C ILE A 78 3.93 -15.04 -4.03
N ASP A 79 4.27 -16.26 -4.47
CA ASP A 79 4.14 -17.47 -3.66
C ASP A 79 5.02 -17.40 -2.40
N ASP A 80 6.25 -16.92 -2.52
CA ASP A 80 7.15 -16.75 -1.38
C ASP A 80 6.67 -15.64 -0.42
N TRP A 81 6.05 -14.57 -0.93
CA TRP A 81 5.41 -13.55 -0.11
C TRP A 81 4.24 -14.13 0.70
N LEU A 82 3.40 -14.95 0.06
CA LEU A 82 2.28 -15.61 0.72
C LEU A 82 2.74 -16.69 1.72
N LYS A 83 3.81 -17.42 1.46
CA LYS A 83 4.45 -18.30 2.45
C LYS A 83 4.98 -17.53 3.66
N ALA A 84 5.60 -16.36 3.44
CA ALA A 84 6.04 -15.51 4.54
C ALA A 84 4.87 -15.02 5.38
N ARG A 85 3.71 -14.69 4.77
CA ARG A 85 2.47 -14.40 5.46
C ARG A 85 2.01 -15.59 6.32
N ASP A 86 1.95 -16.79 5.75
CA ASP A 86 1.47 -17.98 6.46
C ASP A 86 2.37 -18.34 7.64
N ASN A 87 3.68 -18.25 7.45
CA ASN A 87 4.66 -18.43 8.53
C ASN A 87 4.47 -17.36 9.64
N SER A 88 4.21 -16.11 9.26
CA SER A 88 3.98 -15.05 10.24
C SER A 88 2.70 -15.27 11.03
N ILE A 89 1.64 -15.78 10.39
CA ILE A 89 0.40 -16.16 11.06
C ILE A 89 0.64 -17.30 12.04
N GLU A 90 1.30 -18.37 11.63
CA GLU A 90 1.64 -19.51 12.47
C GLU A 90 2.42 -19.08 13.71
N GLN A 91 3.45 -18.28 13.55
CA GLN A 91 4.24 -17.79 14.69
C GLN A 91 3.42 -16.84 15.60
N ALA A 92 2.57 -15.99 15.02
CA ALA A 92 1.70 -15.11 15.79
C ALA A 92 0.64 -15.89 16.57
N GLU A 93 0.05 -16.94 16.00
CA GLU A 93 -0.89 -17.85 16.65
C GLU A 93 -0.20 -18.59 17.81
N ARG A 94 1.01 -19.11 17.60
CA ARG A 94 1.81 -19.77 18.63
C ARG A 94 2.12 -18.84 19.81
N LEU A 95 2.55 -17.60 19.54
CA LEU A 95 2.79 -16.60 20.59
C LEU A 95 1.50 -16.22 21.35
N SER A 96 0.37 -16.18 20.66
CA SER A 96 -0.94 -15.83 21.23
C SER A 96 -1.54 -16.95 22.05
N SER A 97 -1.32 -18.22 21.70
CA SER A 97 -1.79 -19.38 22.46
C SER A 97 -0.99 -19.60 23.74
N GLY A 98 0.28 -19.21 23.74
CA GLY A 98 1.23 -19.42 24.83
C GLY A 98 2.11 -20.64 24.60
N PHE A 99 3.07 -20.82 25.49
CA PHE A 99 4.00 -21.94 25.45
C PHE A 99 3.57 -22.97 26.50
N GLU A 100 3.30 -24.20 26.06
CA GLU A 100 3.20 -25.33 26.94
C GLU A 100 4.62 -25.68 27.36
N ASP A 101 4.93 -25.55 28.67
CA ASP A 101 6.20 -25.98 29.22
C ASP A 101 6.12 -27.49 29.44
N GLU A 102 6.67 -28.28 28.49
CA GLU A 102 6.75 -29.74 28.61
C GLU A 102 7.59 -30.19 29.80
N LEU A 103 8.27 -29.26 30.50
CA LEU A 103 9.16 -29.53 31.62
C LEU A 103 8.60 -29.09 32.98
N SER A 104 7.45 -28.44 33.05
CA SER A 104 6.85 -27.93 34.29
C SER A 104 5.78 -28.88 34.83
N GLU A 105 6.11 -29.64 35.86
CA GLU A 105 5.14 -30.48 36.56
C GLU A 105 4.19 -29.69 37.51
N THR A 106 4.27 -28.34 37.58
CA THR A 106 3.68 -27.63 38.72
C THR A 106 2.97 -26.29 38.49
N ASP A 107 2.83 -25.75 37.28
CA ASP A 107 2.06 -24.50 37.12
C ASP A 107 1.28 -24.45 35.81
N ASP A 108 -0.05 -24.39 35.89
CA ASP A 108 -1.00 -24.22 34.78
C ASP A 108 -0.94 -22.83 34.09
N ARG A 109 0.11 -22.05 34.31
CA ARG A 109 0.27 -20.75 33.69
C ARG A 109 0.96 -20.85 32.36
N ILE A 110 0.16 -20.81 31.31
CA ILE A 110 0.66 -20.62 29.93
C ILE A 110 0.95 -19.14 29.74
N ASP A 111 2.22 -18.76 29.65
CA ASP A 111 2.60 -17.39 29.33
C ASP A 111 2.22 -17.07 27.88
N LYS A 112 1.25 -16.13 27.71
CA LYS A 112 0.76 -15.68 26.43
C LYS A 112 1.33 -14.32 26.08
N VAL A 113 1.78 -14.17 24.83
CA VAL A 113 2.20 -12.88 24.34
C VAL A 113 0.97 -12.00 24.03
N THR A 114 1.06 -10.72 24.38
CA THR A 114 -0.06 -9.80 24.16
C THR A 114 -0.40 -9.68 22.69
N LYS A 115 -1.71 -9.58 22.36
CA LYS A 115 -2.20 -9.34 21.00
C LYS A 115 -1.53 -8.13 20.31
N GLN A 116 -1.05 -7.16 21.09
CA GLN A 116 -0.37 -5.98 20.54
C GLN A 116 0.95 -6.33 19.85
N LEU A 117 1.67 -7.33 20.34
CA LEU A 117 2.91 -7.81 19.74
C LEU A 117 2.62 -8.82 18.63
N CYS A 118 1.69 -9.76 18.87
CA CYS A 118 1.31 -10.75 17.86
C CYS A 118 0.81 -10.08 16.57
N ASN A 119 -0.06 -9.06 16.67
CA ASN A 119 -0.56 -8.32 15.51
C ASN A 119 0.54 -7.59 14.72
N ARG A 120 1.65 -7.21 15.36
CA ARG A 120 2.75 -6.53 14.65
C ARG A 120 3.51 -7.44 13.69
N LEU A 121 3.54 -8.74 13.94
CA LEU A 121 4.11 -9.70 12.99
C LEU A 121 3.31 -9.78 11.69
N LEU A 122 2.06 -9.36 11.74
CA LEU A 122 1.11 -9.43 10.61
C LEU A 122 1.02 -8.13 9.82
N GLU A 123 1.58 -7.03 10.34
CA GLU A 123 1.48 -5.69 9.71
C GLU A 123 1.96 -5.62 8.25
N PRO A 124 3.00 -6.34 7.80
CA PRO A 124 3.43 -6.31 6.41
C PRO A 124 2.37 -6.78 5.40
N PHE A 125 1.43 -7.60 5.85
CA PHE A 125 0.42 -8.24 4.99
C PHE A 125 -0.96 -7.61 5.11
N MET A 126 -1.11 -6.50 5.86
CA MET A 126 -2.41 -5.90 6.12
C MET A 126 -2.65 -4.61 5.35
N TRP A 127 -3.91 -4.36 5.10
CA TRP A 127 -4.42 -3.05 4.70
C TRP A 127 -4.70 -2.19 5.94
N THR A 128 -4.60 -0.89 5.82
CA THR A 128 -4.95 0.05 6.86
C THR A 128 -5.79 1.18 6.31
N THR A 129 -6.77 1.64 7.09
CA THR A 129 -7.62 2.77 6.73
C THR A 129 -7.22 3.99 7.55
N MET A 130 -7.10 5.13 6.88
CA MET A 130 -6.69 6.39 7.46
C MET A 130 -7.62 7.51 7.01
N LEU A 131 -8.08 8.32 7.96
CA LEU A 131 -8.68 9.62 7.66
C LEU A 131 -7.54 10.63 7.53
N ILE A 132 -7.46 11.29 6.38
CA ILE A 132 -6.45 12.29 6.06
C ILE A 132 -7.15 13.61 5.79
N THR A 133 -6.75 14.67 6.49
CA THR A 133 -7.35 15.99 6.36
C THR A 133 -6.26 17.05 6.23
N GLY A 134 -6.42 17.96 5.30
CA GLY A 134 -5.47 19.06 5.14
C GLY A 134 -5.99 20.18 4.27
N PRO A 135 -5.30 21.32 4.30
CA PRO A 135 -5.59 22.42 3.39
C PRO A 135 -5.25 22.03 1.95
N LYS A 136 -5.90 22.69 0.99
CA LYS A 136 -5.62 22.46 -0.43
C LYS A 136 -4.13 22.54 -0.76
N SER A 137 -3.43 23.49 -0.19
CA SER A 137 -1.97 23.65 -0.35
C SER A 137 -1.19 22.42 0.12
N GLY A 138 -1.63 21.77 1.20
CA GLY A 138 -1.04 20.53 1.72
C GLY A 138 -1.25 19.36 0.75
N TRP A 139 -2.45 19.25 0.18
CA TRP A 139 -2.76 18.25 -0.84
C TRP A 139 -2.01 18.50 -2.15
N ASP A 140 -1.91 19.75 -2.61
CA ASP A 140 -1.15 20.09 -3.81
C ASP A 140 0.33 19.69 -3.67
N ASN A 141 0.93 19.92 -2.49
CA ASN A 141 2.29 19.47 -2.19
C ASN A 141 2.40 17.93 -2.16
N PHE A 142 1.43 17.24 -1.55
CA PHE A 142 1.38 15.77 -1.54
C PHE A 142 1.35 15.21 -2.96
N PHE A 143 0.44 15.69 -3.79
CA PHE A 143 0.31 15.24 -5.18
C PHE A 143 1.53 15.59 -6.03
N HIS A 144 2.15 16.74 -5.81
CA HIS A 144 3.38 17.10 -6.50
C HIS A 144 4.52 16.12 -6.23
N LEU A 145 4.63 15.64 -4.99
CA LEU A 145 5.68 14.72 -4.57
C LEU A 145 5.39 13.25 -4.86
N ARG A 146 4.12 12.85 -4.97
CA ARG A 146 3.75 11.44 -4.92
C ARG A 146 2.99 10.94 -6.15
N CYS A 147 2.24 11.81 -6.86
CA CYS A 147 1.55 11.37 -8.06
C CYS A 147 2.51 10.99 -9.18
N PRO A 148 2.12 10.04 -10.04
CA PRO A 148 2.82 9.76 -11.28
C PRO A 148 2.84 11.00 -12.19
N GLN A 149 3.74 11.00 -13.17
CA GLN A 149 3.87 12.06 -14.16
C GLN A 149 3.72 11.47 -15.55
N TYR A 150 2.47 11.31 -15.98
CA TYR A 150 2.16 10.91 -17.35
C TYR A 150 2.41 12.08 -18.30
N GLU A 151 3.01 11.81 -19.42
CA GLU A 151 3.23 12.78 -20.49
C GLU A 151 2.47 12.35 -21.73
N THR A 152 1.70 13.24 -22.32
CA THR A 152 1.10 13.03 -23.65
C THR A 152 2.10 13.31 -24.75
N ASN A 153 1.78 12.90 -25.98
CA ASN A 153 2.60 13.18 -27.17
C ASN A 153 2.82 14.70 -27.42
N SER A 154 1.99 15.55 -26.83
CA SER A 154 2.14 17.01 -26.87
C SER A 154 3.08 17.59 -25.81
N GLY A 155 3.69 16.75 -24.95
CA GLY A 155 4.55 17.17 -23.85
C GLY A 155 3.79 17.72 -22.64
N LYS A 156 2.45 17.59 -22.59
CA LYS A 156 1.65 18.00 -21.45
C LYS A 156 1.66 16.90 -20.39
N GLY A 157 1.98 17.27 -19.13
CA GLY A 157 2.01 16.38 -17.98
C GLY A 157 0.67 16.25 -17.27
N PHE A 158 0.37 15.05 -16.76
CA PHE A 158 -0.82 14.72 -15.99
C PHE A 158 -0.44 13.89 -14.76
N ARG A 159 -1.24 14.02 -13.68
CA ARG A 159 -1.03 13.33 -12.41
C ARG A 159 -1.76 12.00 -12.28
N SER A 160 -2.65 11.70 -13.21
CA SER A 160 -3.30 10.40 -13.28
C SER A 160 -3.41 9.90 -14.71
N ARG A 161 -3.52 8.57 -14.85
CA ARG A 161 -3.76 7.93 -16.13
C ARG A 161 -5.11 8.32 -16.71
N LYS A 162 -6.12 8.44 -15.86
CA LYS A 162 -7.45 8.90 -16.25
C LYS A 162 -7.40 10.28 -16.91
N ASP A 163 -6.74 11.24 -16.29
CA ASP A 163 -6.59 12.60 -16.86
C ASP A 163 -5.79 12.59 -18.17
N ALA A 164 -4.72 11.78 -18.24
CA ALA A 164 -3.91 11.64 -19.45
C ALA A 164 -4.73 11.05 -20.61
N LEU A 165 -5.50 10.00 -20.36
CA LEU A 165 -6.40 9.38 -21.34
C LEU A 165 -7.52 10.32 -21.75
N ALA A 166 -8.14 11.02 -20.82
CA ALA A 166 -9.17 12.02 -21.11
C ALA A 166 -8.65 13.10 -22.07
N ALA A 167 -7.46 13.59 -21.82
CA ALA A 167 -6.81 14.59 -22.69
C ALA A 167 -6.43 14.03 -24.05
N GLN A 168 -5.96 12.79 -24.13
CA GLN A 168 -5.60 12.14 -25.39
C GLN A 168 -6.82 11.86 -26.27
N LEU A 169 -7.95 11.49 -25.67
CA LEU A 169 -9.22 11.21 -26.34
C LEU A 169 -10.06 12.47 -26.61
N GLY A 170 -9.70 13.60 -25.99
CA GLY A 170 -10.48 14.84 -26.10
C GLY A 170 -11.83 14.78 -25.36
N VAL A 171 -11.97 13.93 -24.36
CA VAL A 171 -13.18 13.74 -23.55
C VAL A 171 -12.98 14.25 -22.13
N LYS A 172 -14.09 14.51 -21.40
CA LYS A 172 -14.00 14.90 -19.98
C LYS A 172 -13.79 13.72 -19.05
N ASP A 173 -14.35 12.57 -19.38
CA ASP A 173 -14.23 11.34 -18.61
C ASP A 173 -14.19 10.16 -19.59
N PRO A 174 -13.09 9.39 -19.63
CA PRO A 174 -12.95 8.22 -20.50
C PRO A 174 -13.78 7.01 -20.05
N GLY A 175 -14.42 7.09 -18.86
CA GLY A 175 -15.15 5.96 -18.27
C GLY A 175 -14.24 4.98 -17.53
N LYS A 176 -14.77 4.41 -16.45
CA LYS A 176 -14.00 3.51 -15.56
C LYS A 176 -13.53 2.24 -16.26
N ASP A 177 -14.37 1.66 -17.11
CA ASP A 177 -14.05 0.39 -17.79
C ASP A 177 -12.92 0.61 -18.79
N PHE A 178 -12.95 1.70 -19.56
CA PHE A 178 -11.88 2.02 -20.49
C PHE A 178 -10.55 2.31 -19.77
N VAL A 179 -10.58 3.02 -18.66
CA VAL A 179 -9.38 3.23 -17.84
C VAL A 179 -8.83 1.89 -17.35
N LYS A 180 -9.69 0.99 -16.87
CA LYS A 180 -9.32 -0.34 -16.40
C LYS A 180 -8.69 -1.17 -17.53
N GLU A 181 -9.34 -1.27 -18.68
CA GLU A 181 -8.81 -1.99 -19.86
C GLU A 181 -7.44 -1.44 -20.28
N SER A 182 -7.26 -0.11 -20.26
CA SER A 182 -5.98 0.51 -20.59
C SER A 182 -4.86 0.19 -19.60
N TYR A 183 -5.20 -0.23 -18.37
CA TYR A 183 -4.24 -0.75 -17.41
C TYR A 183 -3.80 -2.19 -17.69
N GLU A 184 -4.66 -3.01 -18.29
CA GLU A 184 -4.38 -4.43 -18.49
C GLU A 184 -3.36 -4.68 -19.62
N ASP A 185 -3.38 -3.90 -20.71
CA ASP A 185 -2.55 -4.12 -21.90
C ASP A 185 -1.12 -3.56 -21.79
N ASP A 186 -0.94 -2.34 -21.23
CA ASP A 186 0.36 -1.64 -21.19
C ASP A 186 0.68 -1.05 -19.81
N PHE A 187 -0.13 -1.37 -18.82
CA PHE A 187 -0.11 -0.74 -17.50
C PHE A 187 1.28 -0.64 -16.88
N ASN A 188 2.01 -1.74 -16.84
CA ASN A 188 3.30 -1.79 -16.16
C ASN A 188 4.36 -0.88 -16.80
N ILE A 189 4.35 -0.74 -18.12
CA ILE A 189 5.38 0.04 -18.83
C ILE A 189 5.15 1.54 -18.69
N GLU A 190 3.93 2.01 -18.91
CA GLU A 190 3.60 3.42 -18.84
C GLU A 190 3.57 3.92 -17.39
N TRP A 191 2.98 3.13 -16.49
CA TRP A 191 2.90 3.47 -15.09
C TRP A 191 4.28 3.56 -14.42
N PHE A 192 5.16 2.61 -14.69
CA PHE A 192 6.55 2.65 -14.20
C PHE A 192 7.35 3.80 -14.80
N LYS A 193 7.14 4.13 -16.06
CA LYS A 193 7.74 5.31 -16.68
C LYS A 193 7.25 6.61 -16.07
N ALA A 194 5.97 6.66 -15.66
CA ALA A 194 5.38 7.82 -15.02
C ALA A 194 5.91 8.08 -13.59
N ASN A 195 6.47 7.07 -12.93
CA ASN A 195 7.08 7.23 -11.60
C ASN A 195 8.47 7.89 -11.66
N LYS A 196 9.03 8.34 -12.58
CA LYS A 196 10.35 9.06 -12.64
C LYS A 196 11.22 9.02 -11.37
N GLY A 197 11.03 8.01 -10.48
CA GLY A 197 11.77 7.82 -9.24
C GLY A 197 11.39 8.76 -8.09
N GLN A 198 10.22 9.36 -8.10
CA GLN A 198 9.81 10.35 -7.08
C GLN A 198 9.15 9.75 -5.85
N ALA A 199 8.53 8.58 -5.99
CA ALA A 199 7.79 7.92 -4.93
C ALA A 199 7.98 6.40 -4.95
N GLU A 200 7.84 5.79 -3.78
CA GLU A 200 7.63 4.34 -3.68
C GLU A 200 6.35 3.98 -4.45
N ILE A 201 6.34 2.83 -5.12
CA ILE A 201 5.32 2.47 -6.11
C ILE A 201 3.88 2.42 -5.53
N HIS A 202 3.72 1.90 -4.30
CA HIS A 202 2.41 1.84 -3.65
C HIS A 202 1.95 3.21 -3.14
N MET A 203 2.90 4.07 -2.76
CA MET A 203 2.61 5.47 -2.41
C MET A 203 2.18 6.26 -3.64
N MET A 204 2.80 6.01 -4.79
CA MET A 204 2.40 6.60 -6.05
C MET A 204 0.99 6.18 -6.47
N ALA A 205 0.69 4.87 -6.35
CA ALA A 205 -0.65 4.34 -6.62
C ALA A 205 -1.72 4.95 -5.69
N LEU A 206 -1.40 5.08 -4.40
CA LEU A 206 -2.30 5.74 -3.45
C LEU A 206 -2.55 7.20 -3.83
N ALA A 207 -1.51 7.94 -4.18
CA ALA A 207 -1.63 9.34 -4.56
C ALA A 207 -2.46 9.53 -5.82
N GLU A 208 -2.29 8.67 -6.83
CA GLU A 208 -3.09 8.66 -8.05
C GLU A 208 -4.56 8.36 -7.75
N CYS A 209 -4.85 7.34 -6.93
CA CYS A 209 -6.23 7.02 -6.51
C CYS A 209 -6.92 8.13 -5.71
N ILE A 210 -6.18 8.90 -4.93
CA ILE A 210 -6.75 10.05 -4.19
C ILE A 210 -6.98 11.25 -5.12
N TRP A 211 -6.13 11.41 -6.14
CA TRP A 211 -6.27 12.47 -7.15
C TRP A 211 -7.54 12.31 -7.99
N ASP A 212 -7.87 11.07 -8.42
CA ASP A 212 -9.03 10.71 -9.24
C ASP A 212 -10.36 10.76 -8.47
#